data_f3c148672f7782f7685d27e2381210ae
#
_entry.id   f3c148672f7782f7685d27e2381210ae
#
_cell.length_a   1.000
_cell.length_b   1.000
_cell.length_c   1.000
_cell.angle_alpha   90.00
_cell.angle_beta   90.00
_cell.angle_gamma   90.00
#
_symmetry.space_group_name_H-M   'P 1'
#
loop_
_entity.id
_entity.type
_entity.pdbx_description
1 polymer ?
#
loop_
_entity_poly.entity_id
_entity_poly.type
_entity_poly.pdbx_seq_one_letter_code
_entity_poly.pdbx_strand_id
1 'polypeptide(L)'
;MDYPQQHIKPYDEEGKKTEQVERMFDNIAHAYDKLNHTLSLGIDRSWRQKAIAWLHPFQPQRMMDVATGTGDFAILPCRKLQPAELIGTDISEGMMNVGREKVKKEGLSDKISFAREDCTSLSFADNDFDAITVAFGIRNFEDLDKGLSEMCRVLKPGGHLVILELTTPDRFPMKQLFSIYSKVVIPLLGKLLSKDNSAYRYLPDTIKVFPQGEVMKGVIARAGFSEVNFKRLTFGICTLYTATK
;
A
#
# COMPACT_ATOMS: atom_id res chain seq x y z
N MET A 1 18.24 1.50 7.46
CA MET A 1 18.90 2.45 6.51
C MET A 1 18.07 3.70 6.39
N ASP A 2 18.67 4.80 5.90
CA ASP A 2 17.93 6.04 5.68
C ASP A 2 17.54 6.16 4.20
N TYR A 3 16.24 6.30 3.93
CA TYR A 3 15.73 6.39 2.57
C TYR A 3 15.08 7.76 2.34
N PRO A 4 15.29 8.40 1.17
CA PRO A 4 14.84 9.78 0.92
C PRO A 4 13.34 10.00 1.13
N GLN A 5 12.47 9.02 0.85
CA GLN A 5 11.03 9.18 1.07
C GLN A 5 10.65 9.30 2.56
N GLN A 6 11.49 8.84 3.49
CA GLN A 6 11.23 8.97 4.94
C GLN A 6 11.25 10.42 5.39
N HIS A 7 11.99 11.29 4.69
CA HIS A 7 12.11 12.72 4.97
C HIS A 7 11.05 13.59 4.27
N ILE A 8 10.33 13.04 3.29
CA ILE A 8 9.24 13.77 2.64
C ILE A 8 8.00 13.72 3.54
N LYS A 9 7.51 14.89 3.92
CA LYS A 9 6.30 15.07 4.73
C LYS A 9 5.18 15.68 3.90
N PRO A 10 3.90 15.36 4.19
CA PRO A 10 2.76 15.98 3.49
C PRO A 10 2.64 17.47 3.71
N TYR A 11 3.04 17.96 4.89
CA TYR A 11 2.97 19.35 5.30
C TYR A 11 4.34 19.87 5.70
N ASP A 12 4.60 21.17 5.43
CA ASP A 12 5.83 21.88 5.83
C ASP A 12 5.72 22.33 7.30
N GLU A 13 5.57 21.36 8.20
CA GLU A 13 5.39 21.58 9.65
C GLU A 13 6.37 20.72 10.44
N GLU A 14 6.67 21.15 11.67
CA GLU A 14 7.37 20.30 12.63
C GLU A 14 6.48 19.10 13.04
N GLY A 15 7.09 18.01 13.51
CA GLY A 15 6.40 16.81 13.95
C GLY A 15 6.76 15.58 13.15
N LYS A 16 6.22 14.44 13.56
CA LYS A 16 6.50 13.14 12.93
C LYS A 16 5.82 13.02 11.58
N LYS A 17 6.46 12.32 10.66
CA LYS A 17 5.89 12.01 9.36
C LYS A 17 4.60 11.19 9.51
N THR A 18 4.58 10.20 10.38
CA THR A 18 3.43 9.33 10.64
C THR A 18 2.17 10.14 10.99
N GLU A 19 2.28 11.12 11.90
CA GLU A 19 1.15 11.99 12.32
C GLU A 19 0.62 12.86 11.16
N GLN A 20 1.54 13.38 10.34
CA GLN A 20 1.16 14.18 9.16
C GLN A 20 0.52 13.33 8.07
N VAL A 21 1.00 12.11 7.86
CA VAL A 21 0.43 11.13 6.92
C VAL A 21 -0.97 10.71 7.37
N GLU A 22 -1.16 10.38 8.66
CA GLU A 22 -2.48 10.09 9.25
C GLU A 22 -3.46 11.23 8.97
N ARG A 23 -3.12 12.45 9.35
CA ARG A 23 -3.96 13.65 9.14
C ARG A 23 -4.31 13.86 7.67
N MET A 24 -3.34 13.70 6.77
CA MET A 24 -3.56 13.84 5.33
C MET A 24 -4.57 12.81 4.81
N PHE A 25 -4.43 11.54 5.19
CA PHE A 25 -5.35 10.50 4.76
C PHE A 25 -6.74 10.64 5.38
N ASP A 26 -6.85 11.05 6.64
CA ASP A 26 -8.14 11.38 7.28
C ASP A 26 -8.89 12.47 6.51
N ASN A 27 -8.18 13.53 6.09
CA ASN A 27 -8.75 14.65 5.35
C ASN A 27 -9.33 14.24 3.98
N ILE A 28 -8.72 13.27 3.30
CA ILE A 28 -9.14 12.86 1.95
C ILE A 28 -9.96 11.56 1.93
N ALA A 29 -10.20 10.91 3.06
CA ALA A 29 -10.76 9.56 3.16
C ALA A 29 -12.05 9.37 2.33
N HIS A 30 -12.98 10.31 2.42
CA HIS A 30 -14.28 10.23 1.71
C HIS A 30 -14.19 10.37 0.18
N ALA A 31 -13.12 10.96 -0.33
CA ALA A 31 -12.89 11.14 -1.78
C ALA A 31 -11.84 10.18 -2.35
N TYR A 32 -11.12 9.45 -1.49
CA TYR A 32 -9.92 8.68 -1.81
C TYR A 32 -10.12 7.66 -2.93
N ASP A 33 -11.14 6.83 -2.84
CA ASP A 33 -11.39 5.78 -3.84
C ASP A 33 -11.69 6.35 -5.21
N LYS A 34 -12.59 7.34 -5.25
CA LYS A 34 -12.95 8.03 -6.50
C LYS A 34 -11.72 8.64 -7.16
N LEU A 35 -10.85 9.24 -6.36
CA LEU A 35 -9.61 9.85 -6.83
C LEU A 35 -8.64 8.81 -7.36
N ASN A 36 -8.36 7.75 -6.62
CA ASN A 36 -7.42 6.72 -7.05
C ASN A 36 -7.90 6.00 -8.32
N HIS A 37 -9.17 5.65 -8.40
CA HIS A 37 -9.72 5.02 -9.60
C HIS A 37 -9.71 5.97 -10.80
N THR A 38 -9.93 7.26 -10.60
CA THR A 38 -9.84 8.26 -11.66
C THR A 38 -8.40 8.46 -12.11
N LEU A 39 -7.46 8.63 -11.18
CA LEU A 39 -6.04 8.80 -11.46
C LEU A 39 -5.42 7.56 -12.10
N SER A 40 -5.86 6.37 -11.75
CA SER A 40 -5.37 5.13 -12.36
C SER A 40 -6.15 4.73 -13.62
N LEU A 41 -7.20 5.47 -14.02
CA LEU A 41 -8.14 5.08 -15.06
C LEU A 41 -8.71 3.66 -14.84
N GLY A 42 -8.83 3.25 -13.55
CA GLY A 42 -9.30 1.92 -13.15
C GLY A 42 -8.31 0.77 -13.34
N ILE A 43 -7.08 1.04 -13.82
CA ILE A 43 -6.05 0.01 -14.04
C ILE A 43 -5.57 -0.59 -12.71
N ASP A 44 -5.67 0.14 -11.61
CA ASP A 44 -5.33 -0.31 -10.25
C ASP A 44 -6.06 -1.60 -9.86
N ARG A 45 -7.28 -1.81 -10.33
CA ARG A 45 -8.04 -3.07 -10.12
C ARG A 45 -7.33 -4.26 -10.76
N SER A 46 -6.79 -4.09 -11.97
CA SER A 46 -6.02 -5.15 -12.65
C SER A 46 -4.72 -5.48 -11.90
N TRP A 47 -4.05 -4.47 -11.33
CA TRP A 47 -2.84 -4.70 -10.53
C TRP A 47 -3.15 -5.51 -9.27
N ARG A 48 -4.21 -5.14 -8.52
CA ARG A 48 -4.67 -5.89 -7.35
C ARG A 48 -5.06 -7.34 -7.70
N GLN A 49 -5.77 -7.53 -8.82
CA GLN A 49 -6.12 -8.88 -9.29
C GLN A 49 -4.88 -9.75 -9.56
N LYS A 50 -3.82 -9.18 -10.17
CA LYS A 50 -2.55 -9.90 -10.42
C LYS A 50 -1.85 -10.27 -9.11
N ALA A 51 -1.88 -9.39 -8.12
CA ALA A 51 -1.32 -9.65 -6.80
C ALA A 51 -2.03 -10.81 -6.10
N ILE A 52 -3.37 -10.81 -6.12
CA ILE A 52 -4.15 -11.89 -5.52
C ILE A 52 -4.02 -13.20 -6.30
N ALA A 53 -3.91 -13.14 -7.63
CA ALA A 53 -3.67 -14.32 -8.45
C ALA A 53 -2.34 -15.01 -8.10
N TRP A 54 -1.32 -14.25 -7.68
CA TRP A 54 -0.07 -14.83 -7.19
C TRP A 54 -0.24 -15.54 -5.85
N LEU A 55 -1.10 -15.05 -4.95
CA LEU A 55 -1.40 -15.69 -3.67
C LEU A 55 -2.32 -16.91 -3.79
N HIS A 56 -3.06 -17.05 -4.89
CA HIS A 56 -4.08 -18.09 -5.05
C HIS A 56 -3.58 -19.53 -4.82
N PRO A 57 -2.39 -19.97 -5.29
CA PRO A 57 -1.89 -21.32 -5.05
C PRO A 57 -1.64 -21.66 -3.58
N PHE A 58 -1.41 -20.64 -2.74
CA PHE A 58 -1.02 -20.82 -1.33
C PHE A 58 -2.22 -20.90 -0.38
N GLN A 59 -3.44 -20.52 -0.82
CA GLN A 59 -4.68 -20.59 -0.05
C GLN A 59 -4.55 -20.09 1.40
N PRO A 60 -4.06 -18.86 1.63
CA PRO A 60 -3.86 -18.34 2.98
C PRO A 60 -5.17 -18.26 3.74
N GLN A 61 -5.18 -18.68 5.01
CA GLN A 61 -6.38 -18.71 5.85
C GLN A 61 -6.48 -17.48 6.76
N ARG A 62 -5.35 -16.99 7.28
CA ARG A 62 -5.29 -15.79 8.12
C ARG A 62 -4.41 -14.74 7.44
N MET A 63 -5.02 -13.63 7.04
CA MET A 63 -4.35 -12.59 6.25
C MET A 63 -4.35 -11.25 6.98
N MET A 64 -3.34 -10.44 6.70
CA MET A 64 -3.30 -9.03 7.08
C MET A 64 -3.12 -8.14 5.84
N ASP A 65 -3.86 -7.05 5.77
CA ASP A 65 -3.68 -6.00 4.76
C ASP A 65 -3.16 -4.74 5.45
N VAL A 66 -1.88 -4.44 5.28
CA VAL A 66 -1.19 -3.33 5.94
C VAL A 66 -1.34 -2.05 5.14
N ALA A 67 -1.59 -0.94 5.83
CA ALA A 67 -2.00 0.33 5.23
C ALA A 67 -3.23 0.12 4.32
N THR A 68 -4.23 -0.56 4.88
CA THR A 68 -5.43 -1.03 4.17
C THR A 68 -6.30 0.10 3.63
N GLY A 69 -6.18 1.30 4.21
CA GLY A 69 -6.96 2.47 3.83
C GLY A 69 -8.46 2.21 3.90
N THR A 70 -9.13 2.42 2.78
CA THR A 70 -10.57 2.19 2.63
C THR A 70 -10.95 0.72 2.36
N GLY A 71 -10.02 -0.22 2.53
CA GLY A 71 -10.27 -1.65 2.45
C GLY A 71 -10.41 -2.26 1.04
N ASP A 72 -10.12 -1.52 -0.02
CA ASP A 72 -10.24 -2.05 -1.39
C ASP A 72 -9.41 -3.31 -1.62
N PHE A 73 -8.21 -3.36 -1.03
CA PHE A 73 -7.34 -4.52 -1.18
C PHE A 73 -7.63 -5.60 -0.14
N ALA A 74 -8.32 -5.29 0.97
CA ALA A 74 -8.80 -6.28 1.93
C ALA A 74 -10.03 -7.05 1.41
N ILE A 75 -10.94 -6.39 0.69
CA ILE A 75 -12.15 -6.99 0.14
C ILE A 75 -11.83 -8.03 -0.95
N LEU A 76 -10.85 -7.75 -1.81
CA LEU A 76 -10.55 -8.60 -2.97
C LEU A 76 -10.08 -10.02 -2.61
N PRO A 77 -9.14 -10.25 -1.64
CA PRO A 77 -8.79 -11.58 -1.16
C PRO A 77 -9.98 -12.36 -0.63
N CYS A 78 -10.84 -11.72 0.18
CA CYS A 78 -12.03 -12.39 0.71
C CYS A 78 -12.96 -12.91 -0.38
N ARG A 79 -13.08 -12.20 -1.49
CA ARG A 79 -13.88 -12.65 -2.64
C ARG A 79 -13.20 -13.73 -3.49
N LYS A 80 -11.87 -13.76 -3.55
CA LYS A 80 -11.11 -14.59 -4.49
C LYS A 80 -10.40 -15.79 -3.86
N LEU A 81 -9.88 -15.61 -2.65
CA LEU A 81 -9.14 -16.64 -1.91
C LEU A 81 -9.99 -17.24 -0.78
N GLN A 82 -10.98 -16.49 -0.30
CA GLN A 82 -11.89 -16.89 0.78
C GLN A 82 -11.14 -17.29 2.08
N PRO A 83 -10.22 -16.47 2.59
CA PRO A 83 -9.56 -16.74 3.86
C PRO A 83 -10.59 -16.87 4.98
N ALA A 84 -10.21 -17.57 6.05
CA ALA A 84 -11.05 -17.65 7.24
C ALA A 84 -11.18 -16.28 7.94
N GLU A 85 -10.08 -15.51 7.94
CA GLU A 85 -10.02 -14.19 8.55
C GLU A 85 -9.05 -13.27 7.77
N LEU A 86 -9.42 -11.98 7.67
CA LEU A 86 -8.55 -10.92 7.18
C LEU A 86 -8.64 -9.71 8.10
N ILE A 87 -7.48 -9.20 8.53
CA ILE A 87 -7.37 -7.99 9.35
C ILE A 87 -6.77 -6.87 8.49
N GLY A 88 -7.55 -5.81 8.25
CA GLY A 88 -7.04 -4.58 7.64
C GLY A 88 -6.45 -3.68 8.72
N THR A 89 -5.18 -3.27 8.58
CA THR A 89 -4.51 -2.39 9.53
C THR A 89 -4.15 -1.05 8.88
N ASP A 90 -4.39 0.04 9.59
CA ASP A 90 -4.03 1.40 9.16
C ASP A 90 -3.82 2.30 10.37
N ILE A 91 -3.11 3.41 10.18
CA ILE A 91 -3.00 4.48 11.17
C ILE A 91 -4.20 5.44 11.10
N SER A 92 -4.82 5.60 9.92
CA SER A 92 -5.92 6.53 9.65
C SER A 92 -7.27 5.89 10.01
N GLU A 93 -7.87 6.35 11.09
CA GLU A 93 -9.20 5.91 11.51
C GLU A 93 -10.28 6.38 10.52
N GLY A 94 -10.11 7.57 9.93
CA GLY A 94 -11.01 8.09 8.91
C GLY A 94 -11.09 7.18 7.68
N MET A 95 -9.96 6.67 7.22
CA MET A 95 -9.89 5.71 6.12
C MET A 95 -10.56 4.39 6.47
N MET A 96 -10.25 3.83 7.64
CA MET A 96 -10.84 2.56 8.10
C MET A 96 -12.35 2.66 8.31
N ASN A 97 -12.88 3.81 8.73
CA ASN A 97 -14.32 4.01 8.86
C ASN A 97 -15.04 3.89 7.51
N VAL A 98 -14.46 4.45 6.44
CA VAL A 98 -14.96 4.23 5.08
C VAL A 98 -14.87 2.75 4.70
N GLY A 99 -13.77 2.08 5.06
CA GLY A 99 -13.56 0.64 4.86
C GLY A 99 -14.62 -0.22 5.55
N ARG A 100 -14.92 0.05 6.82
CA ARG A 100 -15.97 -0.66 7.60
C ARG A 100 -17.33 -0.57 6.92
N GLU A 101 -17.71 0.62 6.44
CA GLU A 101 -18.96 0.80 5.71
C GLU A 101 -18.99 0.02 4.39
N LYS A 102 -17.87 -0.02 3.66
CA LYS A 102 -17.76 -0.84 2.43
C LYS A 102 -17.88 -2.33 2.73
N VAL A 103 -17.13 -2.83 3.71
CA VAL A 103 -17.15 -4.24 4.13
C VAL A 103 -18.56 -4.66 4.57
N LYS A 104 -19.27 -3.80 5.29
CA LYS A 104 -20.68 -4.02 5.69
C LYS A 104 -21.61 -4.11 4.49
N LYS A 105 -21.46 -3.20 3.50
CA LYS A 105 -22.27 -3.22 2.26
C LYS A 105 -22.00 -4.47 1.41
N GLU A 106 -20.79 -4.99 1.48
CA GLU A 106 -20.37 -6.19 0.77
C GLU A 106 -20.74 -7.50 1.50
N GLY A 107 -21.29 -7.42 2.72
CA GLY A 107 -21.64 -8.60 3.53
C GLY A 107 -20.42 -9.40 4.01
N LEU A 108 -19.28 -8.72 4.26
CA LEU A 108 -18.02 -9.35 4.63
C LEU A 108 -17.57 -9.05 6.07
N SER A 109 -18.45 -8.50 6.90
CA SER A 109 -18.13 -8.08 8.28
C SER A 109 -17.78 -9.24 9.22
N ASP A 110 -18.14 -10.45 8.89
CA ASP A 110 -17.77 -11.68 9.59
C ASP A 110 -16.37 -12.19 9.23
N LYS A 111 -15.78 -11.67 8.15
CA LYS A 111 -14.47 -12.10 7.62
C LYS A 111 -13.40 -11.03 7.69
N ILE A 112 -13.79 -9.76 7.60
CA ILE A 112 -12.86 -8.63 7.58
C ILE A 112 -13.09 -7.77 8.82
N SER A 113 -12.04 -7.63 9.62
CA SER A 113 -11.97 -6.67 10.72
C SER A 113 -10.93 -5.58 10.43
N PHE A 114 -11.00 -4.47 11.17
CA PHE A 114 -10.06 -3.35 11.05
C PHE A 114 -9.45 -3.04 12.41
N ALA A 115 -8.11 -2.90 12.45
CA ALA A 115 -7.36 -2.53 13.63
C ALA A 115 -6.48 -1.30 13.35
N ARG A 116 -6.45 -0.34 14.29
CA ARG A 116 -5.54 0.79 14.20
C ARG A 116 -4.16 0.35 14.67
N GLU A 117 -3.20 0.31 13.75
CA GLU A 117 -1.84 -0.19 13.97
C GLU A 117 -0.81 0.70 13.29
N ASP A 118 0.31 0.92 13.94
CA ASP A 118 1.51 1.43 13.30
C ASP A 118 2.32 0.23 12.75
N CYS A 119 2.56 0.19 11.46
CA CYS A 119 3.30 -0.89 10.80
C CYS A 119 4.72 -1.07 11.35
N THR A 120 5.28 -0.07 12.04
CA THR A 120 6.59 -0.16 12.70
C THR A 120 6.55 -0.81 14.08
N SER A 121 5.37 -1.12 14.61
CA SER A 121 5.17 -1.74 15.93
C SER A 121 3.82 -2.44 15.99
N LEU A 122 3.69 -3.54 15.26
CA LEU A 122 2.46 -4.33 15.19
C LEU A 122 2.17 -5.06 16.50
N SER A 123 0.93 -4.98 17.00
CA SER A 123 0.53 -5.62 18.27
C SER A 123 0.31 -7.13 18.15
N PHE A 124 0.43 -7.71 16.97
CA PHE A 124 0.23 -9.13 16.72
C PHE A 124 1.42 -9.98 17.15
N ALA A 125 1.15 -11.26 17.47
CA ALA A 125 2.16 -12.23 17.84
C ALA A 125 3.09 -12.58 16.65
N ASP A 126 4.27 -13.12 16.99
CA ASP A 126 5.16 -13.69 15.99
C ASP A 126 4.48 -14.87 15.29
N ASN A 127 4.68 -14.99 13.97
CA ASN A 127 4.20 -16.13 13.18
C ASN A 127 2.68 -16.33 13.25
N ASP A 128 1.91 -15.25 13.15
CA ASP A 128 0.45 -15.26 13.26
C ASP A 128 -0.26 -15.37 11.90
N PHE A 129 0.29 -14.76 10.85
CA PHE A 129 -0.35 -14.64 9.53
C PHE A 129 0.24 -15.56 8.47
N ASP A 130 -0.60 -16.09 7.58
CA ASP A 130 -0.19 -16.88 6.42
C ASP A 130 0.24 -15.98 5.24
N ALA A 131 -0.39 -14.81 5.10
CA ALA A 131 -0.04 -13.84 4.07
C ALA A 131 -0.28 -12.40 4.53
N ILE A 132 0.58 -11.50 4.04
CA ILE A 132 0.43 -10.06 4.21
C ILE A 132 0.37 -9.39 2.85
N THR A 133 -0.56 -8.46 2.70
CA THR A 133 -0.68 -7.59 1.53
C THR A 133 -0.44 -6.12 1.91
N VAL A 134 0.16 -5.36 0.99
CA VAL A 134 0.31 -3.89 1.08
C VAL A 134 0.06 -3.29 -0.29
N ALA A 135 -0.88 -2.36 -0.44
CA ALA A 135 -1.08 -1.69 -1.71
C ALA A 135 -1.02 -0.17 -1.57
N PHE A 136 -0.02 0.44 -2.23
CA PHE A 136 0.17 1.89 -2.34
C PHE A 136 0.39 2.61 -0.99
N GLY A 137 0.76 1.84 0.06
CA GLY A 137 0.97 2.34 1.42
C GLY A 137 2.43 2.42 1.82
N ILE A 138 3.27 1.50 1.35
CA ILE A 138 4.63 1.28 1.89
C ILE A 138 5.57 2.49 1.69
N ARG A 139 5.38 3.30 0.66
CA ARG A 139 6.17 4.53 0.45
C ARG A 139 5.94 5.59 1.53
N ASN A 140 4.84 5.48 2.26
CA ASN A 140 4.47 6.43 3.33
C ASN A 140 5.07 6.07 4.68
N PHE A 141 5.66 4.88 4.83
CA PHE A 141 6.26 4.45 6.11
C PHE A 141 7.35 5.41 6.55
N GLU A 142 7.32 5.77 7.83
CA GLU A 142 8.34 6.61 8.45
C GLU A 142 9.66 5.85 8.61
N ASP A 143 9.59 4.56 8.92
CA ASP A 143 10.72 3.63 8.94
C ASP A 143 10.40 2.38 8.09
N LEU A 144 10.96 2.36 6.88
CA LEU A 144 10.71 1.29 5.90
C LEU A 144 11.29 -0.05 6.35
N ASP A 145 12.53 -0.05 6.88
CA ASP A 145 13.19 -1.27 7.33
C ASP A 145 12.44 -1.89 8.51
N LYS A 146 12.02 -1.06 9.47
CA LYS A 146 11.29 -1.51 10.65
C LYS A 146 9.91 -2.05 10.29
N GLY A 147 9.17 -1.35 9.42
CA GLY A 147 7.86 -1.83 8.95
C GLY A 147 7.95 -3.18 8.24
N LEU A 148 8.95 -3.37 7.36
CA LEU A 148 9.17 -4.65 6.71
C LEU A 148 9.61 -5.75 7.69
N SER A 149 10.44 -5.42 8.68
CA SER A 149 10.87 -6.38 9.72
C SER A 149 9.69 -6.83 10.60
N GLU A 150 8.78 -5.92 10.96
CA GLU A 150 7.57 -6.26 11.70
C GLU A 150 6.63 -7.15 10.87
N MET A 151 6.43 -6.85 9.58
CA MET A 151 5.68 -7.73 8.69
C MET A 151 6.33 -9.12 8.58
N CYS A 152 7.67 -9.19 8.53
CA CYS A 152 8.38 -10.47 8.56
C CYS A 152 8.18 -11.20 9.90
N ARG A 153 8.23 -10.48 11.03
CA ARG A 153 8.05 -11.06 12.36
C ARG A 153 6.69 -11.75 12.51
N VAL A 154 5.62 -11.05 12.12
CA VAL A 154 4.24 -11.57 12.30
C VAL A 154 3.82 -12.60 11.24
N LEU A 155 4.53 -12.71 10.11
CA LEU A 155 4.32 -13.80 9.15
C LEU A 155 4.82 -15.13 9.70
N LYS A 156 4.10 -16.21 9.42
CA LYS A 156 4.55 -17.58 9.67
C LYS A 156 5.75 -17.96 8.81
N PRO A 157 6.62 -18.88 9.24
CA PRO A 157 7.60 -19.49 8.33
C PRO A 157 6.90 -20.07 7.09
N GLY A 158 7.40 -19.73 5.89
CA GLY A 158 6.75 -20.06 4.64
C GLY A 158 5.57 -19.14 4.28
N GLY A 159 5.24 -18.15 5.10
CA GLY A 159 4.21 -17.16 4.81
C GLY A 159 4.64 -16.17 3.72
N HIS A 160 3.67 -15.52 3.08
CA HIS A 160 3.88 -14.74 1.87
C HIS A 160 3.62 -13.26 2.05
N LEU A 161 4.53 -12.42 1.51
CA LEU A 161 4.37 -10.98 1.41
C LEU A 161 4.09 -10.58 -0.04
N VAL A 162 3.08 -9.73 -0.24
CA VAL A 162 2.75 -9.14 -1.53
C VAL A 162 2.63 -7.63 -1.41
N ILE A 163 3.45 -6.91 -2.16
CA ILE A 163 3.44 -5.44 -2.18
C ILE A 163 3.12 -4.95 -3.58
N LEU A 164 2.12 -4.08 -3.69
CA LEU A 164 1.88 -3.25 -4.88
C LEU A 164 2.28 -1.81 -4.56
N GLU A 165 3.17 -1.23 -5.37
CA GLU A 165 3.52 0.17 -5.17
C GLU A 165 3.71 0.91 -6.51
N LEU A 166 3.34 2.20 -6.49
CA LEU A 166 3.55 3.08 -7.63
C LEU A 166 5.04 3.31 -7.84
N THR A 167 5.46 3.24 -9.08
CA THR A 167 6.85 3.37 -9.48
C THR A 167 6.99 4.28 -10.70
N THR A 168 8.21 4.74 -10.95
CA THR A 168 8.50 5.59 -12.10
C THR A 168 8.96 4.73 -13.27
N PRO A 169 8.28 4.79 -14.44
CA PRO A 169 8.76 4.15 -15.65
C PRO A 169 10.17 4.60 -16.02
N ASP A 170 11.02 3.65 -16.42
CA ASP A 170 12.43 3.91 -16.77
C ASP A 170 12.68 3.98 -18.28
N ARG A 171 11.73 3.53 -19.13
CA ARG A 171 11.87 3.43 -20.58
C ARG A 171 11.06 4.48 -21.33
N PHE A 172 11.63 4.94 -22.47
CA PHE A 172 10.91 5.74 -23.45
C PHE A 172 9.77 4.91 -24.10
N PRO A 173 8.61 5.50 -24.41
CA PRO A 173 8.15 6.88 -24.14
C PRO A 173 7.48 7.06 -22.77
N MET A 174 7.24 5.97 -22.04
CA MET A 174 6.45 5.98 -20.80
C MET A 174 7.06 6.84 -19.70
N LYS A 175 8.39 6.90 -19.62
CA LYS A 175 9.08 7.78 -18.66
C LYS A 175 8.68 9.25 -18.83
N GLN A 176 8.65 9.73 -20.09
CA GLN A 176 8.30 11.12 -20.41
C GLN A 176 6.79 11.37 -20.19
N LEU A 177 5.94 10.46 -20.68
CA LEU A 177 4.50 10.55 -20.52
C LEU A 177 4.11 10.56 -19.04
N PHE A 178 4.69 9.68 -18.23
CA PHE A 178 4.42 9.63 -16.79
C PHE A 178 4.96 10.88 -16.07
N SER A 179 6.10 11.42 -16.50
CA SER A 179 6.63 12.67 -15.94
C SER A 179 5.69 13.86 -16.19
N ILE A 180 5.11 13.97 -17.39
CA ILE A 180 4.11 14.99 -17.72
C ILE A 180 2.85 14.75 -16.89
N TYR A 181 2.36 13.52 -16.87
CA TYR A 181 1.17 13.13 -16.10
C TYR A 181 1.30 13.48 -14.61
N SER A 182 2.41 13.12 -13.98
CA SER A 182 2.65 13.35 -12.55
C SER A 182 2.82 14.83 -12.20
N LYS A 183 3.38 15.64 -13.11
CA LYS A 183 3.62 17.08 -12.87
C LYS A 183 2.44 17.97 -13.21
N VAL A 184 1.56 17.54 -14.11
CA VAL A 184 0.46 18.38 -14.63
C VAL A 184 -0.89 17.82 -14.25
N VAL A 185 -1.16 16.55 -14.59
CA VAL A 185 -2.49 15.96 -14.44
C VAL A 185 -2.83 15.69 -12.98
N ILE A 186 -1.91 15.09 -12.21
CA ILE A 186 -2.15 14.78 -10.80
C ILE A 186 -2.46 16.05 -9.98
N PRO A 187 -1.65 17.12 -10.03
CA PRO A 187 -1.95 18.35 -9.29
C PRO A 187 -3.24 19.04 -9.73
N LEU A 188 -3.54 19.03 -11.04
CA LEU A 188 -4.76 19.63 -11.58
C LEU A 188 -6.02 18.92 -11.09
N LEU A 189 -6.04 17.59 -11.17
CA LEU A 189 -7.15 16.77 -10.66
C LEU A 189 -7.27 16.89 -9.15
N GLY A 190 -6.15 16.96 -8.43
CA GLY A 190 -6.13 17.19 -7.00
C GLY A 190 -6.86 18.47 -6.60
N LYS A 191 -6.58 19.58 -7.26
CA LYS A 191 -7.25 20.86 -7.02
C LYS A 191 -8.76 20.82 -7.30
N LEU A 192 -9.19 20.00 -8.26
CA LEU A 192 -10.60 19.92 -8.65
C LEU A 192 -11.42 19.00 -7.75
N LEU A 193 -10.80 17.96 -7.19
CA LEU A 193 -11.50 16.85 -6.55
C LEU A 193 -11.28 16.77 -5.04
N SER A 194 -10.29 17.49 -4.48
CA SER A 194 -9.97 17.50 -3.07
C SER A 194 -9.81 18.90 -2.50
N LYS A 195 -10.15 19.03 -1.21
CA LYS A 195 -9.90 20.25 -0.43
C LYS A 195 -8.45 20.32 0.08
N ASP A 196 -7.70 19.21 0.10
CA ASP A 196 -6.31 19.14 0.54
C ASP A 196 -5.36 18.95 -0.66
N ASN A 197 -4.72 20.04 -1.05
CA ASN A 197 -3.77 20.04 -2.16
C ASN A 197 -2.41 19.40 -1.79
N SER A 198 -2.13 19.18 -0.52
CA SER A 198 -0.85 18.65 -0.03
C SER A 198 -0.65 17.20 -0.47
N ALA A 199 -1.69 16.38 -0.41
CA ALA A 199 -1.66 14.99 -0.84
C ALA A 199 -1.20 14.82 -2.30
N TYR A 200 -1.55 15.77 -3.18
CA TYR A 200 -1.23 15.69 -4.62
C TYR A 200 0.16 16.19 -4.99
N ARG A 201 0.80 16.96 -4.12
CA ARG A 201 2.24 17.27 -4.19
C ARG A 201 3.05 16.13 -3.59
N TYR A 202 2.61 15.63 -2.44
CA TYR A 202 3.24 14.54 -1.72
C TYR A 202 3.34 13.24 -2.53
N LEU A 203 2.28 12.90 -3.28
CA LEU A 203 2.23 11.66 -4.07
C LEU A 203 3.35 11.56 -5.12
N PRO A 204 3.53 12.49 -6.09
CA PRO A 204 4.61 12.38 -7.06
C PRO A 204 6.00 12.48 -6.45
N ASP A 205 6.18 13.28 -5.38
CA ASP A 205 7.47 13.45 -4.71
C ASP A 205 7.91 12.16 -4.04
N THR A 206 7.01 11.47 -3.33
CA THR A 206 7.32 10.18 -2.70
C THR A 206 7.56 9.07 -3.71
N ILE A 207 6.76 8.98 -4.80
CA ILE A 207 6.98 7.99 -5.87
C ILE A 207 8.38 8.13 -6.47
N LYS A 208 8.83 9.35 -6.69
CA LYS A 208 10.12 9.65 -7.36
C LYS A 208 11.32 9.12 -6.57
N VAL A 209 11.28 9.19 -5.25
CA VAL A 209 12.42 8.89 -4.37
C VAL A 209 12.32 7.56 -3.64
N PHE A 210 11.16 6.91 -3.67
CA PHE A 210 10.96 5.60 -3.08
C PHE A 210 11.88 4.56 -3.74
N PRO A 211 12.52 3.65 -2.98
CA PRO A 211 13.34 2.58 -3.55
C PRO A 211 12.50 1.69 -4.49
N GLN A 212 13.01 1.40 -5.67
CA GLN A 212 12.27 0.70 -6.71
C GLN A 212 13.08 -0.46 -7.31
N GLY A 213 12.39 -1.47 -7.85
CA GLY A 213 13.01 -2.58 -8.56
C GLY A 213 14.01 -3.35 -7.71
N GLU A 214 15.24 -3.52 -8.20
CA GLU A 214 16.29 -4.26 -7.50
C GLU A 214 16.66 -3.64 -6.14
N VAL A 215 16.61 -2.32 -6.01
CA VAL A 215 16.88 -1.65 -4.73
C VAL A 215 15.84 -2.08 -3.68
N MET A 216 14.53 -2.00 -4.01
CA MET A 216 13.47 -2.41 -3.11
C MET A 216 13.51 -3.92 -2.83
N LYS A 217 13.83 -4.74 -3.83
CA LYS A 217 14.08 -6.18 -3.64
C LYS A 217 15.14 -6.43 -2.57
N GLY A 218 16.25 -5.68 -2.61
CA GLY A 218 17.31 -5.76 -1.59
C GLY A 218 16.85 -5.29 -0.21
N VAL A 219 15.96 -4.29 -0.14
CA VAL A 219 15.37 -3.83 1.15
C VAL A 219 14.51 -4.93 1.77
N ILE A 220 13.63 -5.55 0.97
CA ILE A 220 12.77 -6.65 1.41
C ILE A 220 13.62 -7.85 1.90
N ALA A 221 14.66 -8.22 1.15
CA ALA A 221 15.55 -9.33 1.54
C ALA A 221 16.27 -9.06 2.87
N ARG A 222 16.74 -7.83 3.11
CA ARG A 222 17.39 -7.47 4.39
C ARG A 222 16.43 -7.50 5.59
N ALA A 223 15.14 -7.34 5.38
CA ALA A 223 14.13 -7.46 6.43
C ALA A 223 13.85 -8.92 6.87
N GLY A 224 14.51 -9.90 6.24
CA GLY A 224 14.41 -11.32 6.59
C GLY A 224 13.60 -12.17 5.60
N PHE A 225 13.15 -11.58 4.49
CA PHE A 225 12.42 -12.32 3.46
C PHE A 225 13.37 -13.04 2.48
N SER A 226 12.94 -14.20 2.03
CA SER A 226 13.54 -15.01 0.98
C SER A 226 12.72 -14.96 -0.32
N GLU A 227 13.23 -15.56 -1.38
CA GLU A 227 12.54 -15.68 -2.69
C GLU A 227 11.95 -14.36 -3.20
N VAL A 228 12.64 -13.25 -2.91
CA VAL A 228 12.14 -11.92 -3.26
C VAL A 228 12.19 -11.73 -4.78
N ASN A 229 11.01 -11.49 -5.36
CA ASN A 229 10.84 -11.22 -6.78
C ASN A 229 10.07 -9.92 -6.99
N PHE A 230 10.21 -9.32 -8.18
CA PHE A 230 9.35 -8.22 -8.58
C PHE A 230 8.98 -8.26 -10.05
N LYS A 231 7.82 -7.71 -10.36
CA LYS A 231 7.31 -7.58 -11.73
C LYS A 231 6.78 -6.18 -11.96
N ARG A 232 7.33 -5.47 -12.93
CA ARG A 232 6.79 -4.18 -13.36
C ARG A 232 5.50 -4.37 -14.12
N LEU A 233 4.47 -3.62 -13.75
CA LEU A 233 3.15 -3.61 -14.35
C LEU A 233 2.93 -2.30 -15.11
N THR A 234 2.13 -2.35 -16.17
CA THR A 234 1.77 -1.18 -16.97
C THR A 234 2.97 -0.30 -17.29
N PHE A 235 3.94 -0.89 -18.00
CA PHE A 235 5.19 -0.22 -18.43
C PHE A 235 6.03 0.38 -17.29
N GLY A 236 5.83 -0.11 -16.04
CA GLY A 236 6.59 0.33 -14.87
C GLY A 236 5.93 1.45 -14.05
N ILE A 237 4.66 1.76 -14.28
CA ILE A 237 3.88 2.70 -13.44
C ILE A 237 3.59 2.10 -12.07
N CYS A 238 3.46 0.78 -12.00
CA CYS A 238 3.29 0.04 -10.76
C CYS A 238 4.26 -1.14 -10.74
N THR A 239 4.73 -1.52 -9.57
CA THR A 239 5.54 -2.73 -9.38
C THR A 239 4.88 -3.62 -8.35
N LEU A 240 4.76 -4.89 -8.68
CA LEU A 240 4.37 -5.97 -7.79
C LEU A 240 5.64 -6.62 -7.25
N TYR A 241 5.81 -6.63 -5.93
CA TYR A 241 6.85 -7.39 -5.23
C TYR A 241 6.20 -8.55 -4.51
N THR A 242 6.89 -9.69 -4.51
CA THR A 242 6.47 -10.92 -3.84
C THR A 242 7.66 -11.51 -3.09
N ALA A 243 7.42 -12.05 -1.91
CA ALA A 243 8.46 -12.65 -1.09
C ALA A 243 7.89 -13.72 -0.16
N THR A 244 8.76 -14.58 0.37
CA THR A 244 8.45 -15.64 1.34
C THR A 244 9.30 -15.41 2.60
N LYS A 245 8.72 -15.66 3.80
CA LYS A 245 9.48 -15.69 5.06
C LYS A 245 10.22 -17.00 5.22
#